data_533d820d8fb5ab66ece54e87354e56b0
#
_entry.id   533d820d8fb5ab66ece54e87354e56b0
#
_cell.length_a   1.000
_cell.length_b   1.000
_cell.length_c   1.000
_cell.angle_alpha   90.00
_cell.angle_beta   90.00
_cell.angle_gamma   90.00
#
_symmetry.space_group_name_H-M   'P 1'
#
loop_
_entity.id
_entity.type
_entity.pdbx_description
1 polymer ?
#
loop_
_entity_poly.entity_id
_entity_poly.type
_entity_poly.pdbx_seq_one_letter_code
_entity_poly.pdbx_strand_id
1 'polypeptide(L)'
;MDFSSPHNAYHSTRVLCDQMGLSLEHCVEVDGVMYQPKDIICATIWGESEFDNTSKNINRNSKGVTTSTDWGICQINDYFHIGTGKDFPSVQYVLDNPDKCVAWMIERYKEGHIDWWCAHANGWYKHFLGKSL
;
A
#
# COMPACT_ATOMS: atom_id res chain seq x y z
N MET A 1 10.43 13.39 3.55
CA MET A 1 9.34 13.13 2.58
C MET A 1 8.00 13.40 3.23
N ASP A 2 7.12 14.11 2.58
CA ASP A 2 5.87 14.57 3.17
C ASP A 2 4.71 13.61 2.86
N PHE A 3 4.09 13.06 3.90
CA PHE A 3 2.92 12.20 3.83
C PHE A 3 1.72 12.79 4.61
N SER A 4 1.74 14.11 4.86
CA SER A 4 0.78 14.77 5.75
C SER A 4 -0.63 14.94 5.15
N SER A 5 -0.79 14.76 3.86
CA SER A 5 -2.08 14.81 3.16
C SER A 5 -2.11 13.75 2.06
N PRO A 6 -3.29 13.34 1.57
CA PRO A 6 -3.39 12.42 0.44
C PRO A 6 -2.64 12.90 -0.81
N HIS A 7 -2.76 14.18 -1.14
CA HIS A 7 -2.03 14.75 -2.28
C HIS A 7 -0.50 14.62 -2.10
N ASN A 8 0.02 15.02 -0.95
CA ASN A 8 1.45 14.93 -0.68
C ASN A 8 1.92 13.49 -0.59
N ALA A 9 1.13 12.61 0.03
CA ALA A 9 1.44 11.19 0.13
C ALA A 9 1.51 10.51 -1.24
N TYR A 10 0.60 10.84 -2.15
CA TYR A 10 0.63 10.35 -3.53
C TYR A 10 1.95 10.73 -4.22
N HIS A 11 2.32 12.00 -4.18
CA HIS A 11 3.55 12.47 -4.83
C HIS A 11 4.82 11.91 -4.17
N SER A 12 4.85 11.86 -2.83
CA SER A 12 5.96 11.26 -2.09
C SER A 12 6.13 9.78 -2.39
N THR A 13 5.04 9.05 -2.55
CA THR A 13 5.08 7.63 -2.94
C THR A 13 5.73 7.44 -4.31
N ARG A 14 5.41 8.27 -5.29
CA ARG A 14 6.02 8.21 -6.62
C ARG A 14 7.52 8.49 -6.59
N VAL A 15 7.94 9.49 -5.81
CA VAL A 15 9.36 9.80 -5.61
C VAL A 15 10.07 8.61 -4.96
N LEU A 16 9.47 8.01 -3.94
CA LEU A 16 10.04 6.86 -3.24
C LEU A 16 10.16 5.65 -4.17
N CYS A 17 9.17 5.39 -5.02
CA CYS A 17 9.25 4.35 -6.04
C CYS A 17 10.47 4.55 -6.96
N ASP A 18 10.69 5.78 -7.41
CA ASP A 18 11.84 6.09 -8.26
C ASP A 18 13.16 5.91 -7.50
N GLN A 19 13.25 6.39 -6.27
CA GLN A 19 14.44 6.24 -5.42
C GLN A 19 14.76 4.77 -5.12
N MET A 20 13.75 3.91 -5.00
CA MET A 20 13.92 2.49 -4.74
C MET A 20 14.08 1.64 -6.00
N GLY A 21 14.20 2.25 -7.15
CA GLY A 21 14.55 1.58 -8.40
C GLY A 21 13.39 0.88 -9.11
N LEU A 22 12.13 1.21 -8.82
CA LEU A 22 11.00 0.61 -9.52
C LEU A 22 10.98 0.94 -11.02
N SER A 23 11.60 2.03 -11.44
CA SER A 23 11.74 2.38 -12.86
C SER A 23 12.61 1.38 -13.64
N LEU A 24 13.40 0.54 -12.93
CA LEU A 24 14.21 -0.52 -13.53
C LEU A 24 13.43 -1.82 -13.73
N GLU A 25 12.25 -1.92 -13.13
CA GLU A 25 11.37 -3.08 -13.28
C GLU A 25 10.59 -2.99 -14.59
N HIS A 26 10.13 -4.15 -15.07
CA HIS A 26 9.34 -4.21 -16.30
C HIS A 26 7.98 -3.53 -16.15
N CYS A 27 7.54 -2.85 -17.21
CA CYS A 27 6.16 -2.37 -17.30
C CYS A 27 5.18 -3.52 -17.24
N VAL A 28 3.97 -3.25 -16.74
CA VAL A 28 2.91 -4.24 -16.57
C VAL A 28 1.76 -3.89 -17.50
N GLU A 29 1.29 -4.88 -18.27
CA GLU A 29 0.09 -4.73 -19.09
C GLU A 29 -1.14 -5.00 -18.24
N VAL A 30 -2.08 -4.05 -18.24
CA VAL A 30 -3.38 -4.20 -17.60
C VAL A 30 -4.45 -3.80 -18.62
N ASP A 31 -5.29 -4.76 -19.02
CA ASP A 31 -6.39 -4.56 -19.96
C ASP A 31 -5.93 -3.87 -21.27
N GLY A 32 -4.78 -4.29 -21.80
CA GLY A 32 -4.22 -3.79 -23.05
C GLY A 32 -3.41 -2.51 -22.96
N VAL A 33 -3.25 -1.93 -21.78
CA VAL A 33 -2.48 -0.70 -21.56
C VAL A 33 -1.26 -1.02 -20.70
N MET A 34 -0.11 -0.46 -21.09
CA MET A 34 1.15 -0.64 -20.36
C MET A 34 1.27 0.42 -19.26
N TYR A 35 1.58 -0.03 -18.05
CA TYR A 35 1.78 0.84 -16.88
C TYR A 35 3.15 0.60 -16.27
N GLN A 36 3.73 1.66 -15.71
CA GLN A 36 4.95 1.53 -14.90
C GLN A 36 4.59 0.93 -13.53
N PRO A 37 5.53 0.21 -12.88
CA PRO A 37 5.28 -0.34 -11.53
C PRO A 37 4.82 0.70 -10.51
N LYS A 38 5.33 1.93 -10.56
CA LYS A 38 4.88 3.00 -9.66
C LYS A 38 3.41 3.34 -9.84
N ASP A 39 2.86 3.19 -11.05
CA ASP A 39 1.43 3.40 -11.30
C ASP A 39 0.60 2.30 -10.64
N ILE A 40 1.09 1.07 -10.65
CA ILE A 40 0.44 -0.08 -9.98
C ILE A 40 0.45 0.12 -8.47
N ILE A 41 1.57 0.52 -7.90
CA ILE A 41 1.70 0.81 -6.47
C ILE A 41 0.72 1.92 -6.05
N CYS A 42 0.72 3.04 -6.77
CA CYS A 42 -0.15 4.17 -6.44
C CYS A 42 -1.63 3.81 -6.56
N ALA A 43 -2.00 3.08 -7.60
CA ALA A 43 -3.39 2.63 -7.78
C ALA A 43 -3.82 1.66 -6.67
N THR A 44 -2.92 0.78 -6.22
CA THR A 44 -3.18 -0.16 -5.13
C THR A 44 -3.37 0.58 -3.81
N ILE A 45 -2.49 1.52 -3.48
CA ILE A 45 -2.62 2.34 -2.26
C ILE A 45 -3.92 3.15 -2.30
N TRP A 46 -4.25 3.71 -3.45
CA TRP A 46 -5.50 4.46 -3.60
C TRP A 46 -6.71 3.59 -3.26
N GLY A 47 -6.75 2.37 -3.78
CA GLY A 47 -7.82 1.42 -3.48
C GLY A 47 -7.85 0.97 -2.02
N GLU A 48 -6.69 0.93 -1.36
CA GLU A 48 -6.60 0.51 0.05
C GLU A 48 -7.02 1.61 1.03
N SER A 49 -6.54 2.84 0.85
CA SER A 49 -6.65 3.89 1.86
C SER A 49 -6.96 5.28 1.32
N GLU A 50 -7.04 5.44 0.00
CA GLU A 50 -7.13 6.76 -0.65
C GLU A 50 -5.95 7.68 -0.26
N PHE A 51 -4.79 7.09 0.03
CA PHE A 51 -3.60 7.80 0.54
C PHE A 51 -3.82 8.49 1.89
N ASP A 52 -4.82 8.06 2.65
CA ASP A 52 -5.11 8.58 3.98
C ASP A 52 -4.46 7.68 5.05
N ASN A 53 -3.42 8.20 5.71
CA ASN A 53 -2.70 7.45 6.73
C ASN A 53 -3.52 7.22 8.01
N THR A 54 -4.68 7.86 8.16
CA THR A 54 -5.60 7.60 9.28
C THR A 54 -6.56 6.45 8.99
N SER A 55 -6.54 5.88 7.80
CA SER A 55 -7.41 4.78 7.42
C SER A 55 -7.20 3.55 8.28
N LYS A 56 -8.31 2.92 8.64
CA LYS A 56 -8.33 1.71 9.45
C LYS A 56 -9.52 0.85 9.01
N ASN A 57 -9.27 -0.45 8.78
CA ASN A 57 -10.31 -1.41 8.46
C ASN A 57 -10.26 -2.59 9.43
N ILE A 58 -11.37 -2.85 10.09
CA ILE A 58 -11.51 -3.93 11.06
C ILE A 58 -12.02 -5.16 10.32
N ASN A 59 -11.26 -6.26 10.42
CA ASN A 59 -11.64 -7.55 9.86
C ASN A 59 -12.35 -8.38 10.91
N ARG A 60 -13.54 -8.92 10.56
CA ARG A 60 -14.38 -9.70 11.45
C ARG A 60 -14.66 -11.06 10.83
N ASN A 61 -14.81 -12.08 11.67
CA ASN A 61 -15.26 -13.40 11.22
C ASN A 61 -16.78 -13.43 11.03
N SER A 62 -17.32 -14.58 10.61
CA SER A 62 -18.77 -14.78 10.38
C SER A 62 -19.61 -14.54 11.63
N LYS A 63 -19.01 -14.59 12.83
CA LYS A 63 -19.69 -14.36 14.13
C LYS A 63 -19.58 -12.91 14.59
N GLY A 64 -19.00 -12.02 13.76
CA GLY A 64 -18.81 -10.61 14.09
C GLY A 64 -17.65 -10.33 15.05
N VAL A 65 -16.80 -11.32 15.32
CA VAL A 65 -15.62 -11.14 16.21
C VAL A 65 -14.46 -10.58 15.40
N THR A 66 -13.82 -9.54 15.93
CA THR A 66 -12.63 -8.94 15.33
C THR A 66 -11.49 -9.95 15.30
N THR A 67 -10.95 -10.23 14.11
CA THR A 67 -9.82 -11.14 13.91
C THR A 67 -8.51 -10.39 13.68
N SER A 68 -8.55 -9.23 13.05
CA SER A 68 -7.40 -8.36 12.80
C SER A 68 -7.87 -6.97 12.39
N THR A 69 -6.94 -6.02 12.30
CA THR A 69 -7.19 -4.68 11.79
C THR A 69 -6.07 -4.29 10.84
N ASP A 70 -6.42 -3.64 9.74
CA ASP A 70 -5.49 -3.09 8.77
C ASP A 70 -5.30 -1.60 9.03
N TRP A 71 -4.06 -1.13 9.08
CA TRP A 71 -3.71 0.19 9.58
C TRP A 71 -2.96 1.03 8.56
N GLY A 72 -3.35 2.29 8.46
CA GLY A 72 -2.58 3.34 7.79
C GLY A 72 -2.66 3.32 6.28
N ILE A 73 -1.73 4.05 5.68
CA ILE A 73 -1.71 4.30 4.23
C ILE A 73 -1.62 3.01 3.40
N CYS A 74 -0.85 2.02 3.84
CA CYS A 74 -0.69 0.74 3.16
C CYS A 74 -1.56 -0.36 3.75
N GLN A 75 -2.44 -0.06 4.69
CA GLN A 75 -3.34 -1.04 5.32
C GLN A 75 -2.56 -2.26 5.84
N ILE A 76 -1.60 -2.01 6.71
CA ILE A 76 -0.75 -3.06 7.31
C ILE A 76 -1.59 -3.89 8.28
N ASN A 77 -1.69 -5.19 8.03
CA ASN A 77 -2.45 -6.12 8.86
C ASN A 77 -1.71 -6.40 10.17
N ASP A 78 -2.38 -6.17 11.32
CA ASP A 78 -1.73 -6.29 12.61
C ASP A 78 -1.46 -7.74 13.02
N TYR A 79 -2.31 -8.68 12.62
CA TYR A 79 -2.10 -10.09 12.94
C TYR A 79 -0.81 -10.65 12.31
N PHE A 80 -0.55 -10.32 11.04
CA PHE A 80 0.58 -10.87 10.30
C PHE A 80 1.86 -10.06 10.45
N HIS A 81 1.76 -8.73 10.57
CA HIS A 81 2.90 -7.84 10.33
C HIS A 81 3.24 -6.89 11.47
N ILE A 82 2.42 -6.83 12.52
CA ILE A 82 2.65 -5.89 13.62
C ILE A 82 2.82 -6.65 14.94
N GLY A 83 3.90 -6.37 15.65
CA GLY A 83 4.20 -6.95 16.97
C GLY A 83 5.64 -7.38 17.09
N THR A 84 5.97 -7.94 18.26
CA THR A 84 7.32 -8.43 18.55
C THR A 84 7.74 -9.52 17.56
N GLY A 85 8.90 -9.32 16.92
CA GLY A 85 9.43 -10.27 15.94
C GLY A 85 8.76 -10.23 14.57
N LYS A 86 7.85 -9.29 14.34
CA LYS A 86 7.19 -9.08 13.05
C LYS A 86 7.79 -7.88 12.30
N ASP A 87 7.26 -7.59 11.11
CA ASP A 87 7.80 -6.55 10.23
C ASP A 87 7.79 -5.15 10.85
N PHE A 88 6.78 -4.87 11.70
CA PHE A 88 6.62 -3.58 12.37
C PHE A 88 6.44 -3.80 13.88
N PRO A 89 7.06 -2.98 14.73
CA PRO A 89 7.02 -3.21 16.19
C PRO A 89 5.68 -2.91 16.83
N SER A 90 4.92 -1.93 16.30
CA SER A 90 3.64 -1.50 16.88
C SER A 90 2.77 -0.79 15.86
N VAL A 91 1.47 -0.66 16.17
CA VAL A 91 0.52 0.15 15.39
C VAL A 91 0.98 1.62 15.36
N GLN A 92 1.44 2.15 16.50
CA GLN A 92 1.90 3.54 16.55
C GLN A 92 3.08 3.80 15.61
N TYR A 93 4.01 2.84 15.52
CA TYR A 93 5.13 2.93 14.57
C TYR A 93 4.62 3.00 13.12
N VAL A 94 3.67 2.15 12.76
CA VAL A 94 3.05 2.15 11.43
C VAL A 94 2.44 3.51 11.12
N LEU A 95 1.66 4.07 12.04
CA LEU A 95 0.99 5.35 11.84
C LEU A 95 1.95 6.54 11.82
N ASP A 96 3.04 6.46 12.58
CA ASP A 96 4.05 7.52 12.62
C ASP A 96 5.05 7.47 11.45
N ASN A 97 5.10 6.35 10.73
CA ASN A 97 6.08 6.12 9.67
C ASN A 97 5.43 5.64 8.36
N PRO A 98 4.55 6.45 7.74
CA PRO A 98 3.93 6.07 6.47
C PRO A 98 4.95 5.84 5.35
N ASP A 99 6.07 6.56 5.36
CA ASP A 99 7.19 6.38 4.45
C ASP A 99 7.79 4.95 4.55
N LYS A 100 7.95 4.44 5.77
CA LYS A 100 8.45 3.08 6.01
C LYS A 100 7.46 2.02 5.52
N CYS A 101 6.17 2.27 5.69
CA CYS A 101 5.12 1.37 5.22
C CYS A 101 5.12 1.29 3.68
N VAL A 102 5.21 2.42 3.00
CA VAL A 102 5.30 2.47 1.54
C VAL A 102 6.57 1.81 1.05
N ALA A 103 7.72 2.07 1.68
CA ALA A 103 8.98 1.43 1.32
C ALA A 103 8.89 -0.10 1.47
N TRP A 104 8.28 -0.59 2.54
CA TRP A 104 8.06 -2.02 2.76
C TRP A 104 7.16 -2.61 1.66
N MET A 105 6.09 -1.93 1.29
CA MET A 105 5.21 -2.35 0.21
C MET A 105 5.95 -2.43 -1.14
N ILE A 106 6.81 -1.46 -1.45
CA ILE A 106 7.63 -1.46 -2.66
C ILE A 106 8.54 -2.69 -2.69
N GLU A 107 9.20 -3.03 -1.58
CA GLU A 107 10.03 -4.24 -1.48
C GLU A 107 9.19 -5.50 -1.69
N ARG A 108 7.99 -5.57 -1.13
CA ARG A 108 7.07 -6.71 -1.35
C ARG A 108 6.64 -6.80 -2.81
N TYR A 109 6.39 -5.68 -3.47
CA TYR A 109 6.11 -5.67 -4.91
C TYR A 109 7.26 -6.30 -5.72
N LYS A 110 8.50 -5.91 -5.42
CA LYS A 110 9.69 -6.46 -6.10
C LYS A 110 9.83 -7.96 -5.90
N GLU A 111 9.38 -8.48 -4.77
CA GLU A 111 9.38 -9.90 -4.45
C GLU A 111 8.20 -10.66 -5.07
N GLY A 112 7.29 -9.98 -5.75
CA GLY A 112 6.11 -10.59 -6.36
C GLY A 112 4.90 -10.72 -5.43
N HIS A 113 4.85 -9.98 -4.33
CA HIS A 113 3.81 -10.11 -3.30
C HIS A 113 2.77 -8.99 -3.31
N ILE A 114 2.57 -8.28 -4.43
CA ILE A 114 1.56 -7.21 -4.48
C ILE A 114 0.14 -7.74 -4.21
N ASP A 115 -0.13 -9.01 -4.47
CA ASP A 115 -1.43 -9.63 -4.19
C ASP A 115 -1.70 -9.90 -2.71
N TRP A 116 -0.77 -9.57 -1.82
CA TRP A 116 -1.07 -9.49 -0.39
C TRP A 116 -2.06 -8.36 -0.09
N TRP A 117 -2.16 -7.37 -0.98
CA TRP A 117 -3.12 -6.27 -0.86
C TRP A 117 -4.40 -6.59 -1.62
N CYS A 118 -5.53 -6.54 -0.91
CA CYS A 118 -6.84 -6.90 -1.47
C CYS A 118 -7.20 -6.03 -2.68
N ALA A 119 -6.88 -4.75 -2.66
CA ALA A 119 -7.18 -3.86 -3.77
C ALA A 119 -6.49 -4.29 -5.06
N HIS A 120 -5.28 -4.90 -4.98
CA HIS A 120 -4.63 -5.47 -6.15
C HIS A 120 -5.21 -6.84 -6.49
N ALA A 121 -5.32 -7.73 -5.52
CA ALA A 121 -5.75 -9.10 -5.72
C ALA A 121 -7.16 -9.21 -6.34
N ASN A 122 -8.09 -8.31 -5.94
CA ASN A 122 -9.47 -8.33 -6.43
C ASN A 122 -9.71 -7.43 -7.66
N GLY A 123 -8.68 -6.74 -8.15
CA GLY A 123 -8.78 -5.87 -9.31
C GLY A 123 -9.31 -4.46 -9.04
N TRP A 124 -9.61 -4.11 -7.79
CA TRP A 124 -10.12 -2.78 -7.44
C TRP A 124 -9.16 -1.65 -7.84
N TYR A 125 -7.84 -1.91 -7.77
CA TYR A 125 -6.81 -0.93 -8.17
C TYR A 125 -6.98 -0.42 -9.60
N LYS A 126 -7.60 -1.19 -10.48
CA LYS A 126 -7.79 -0.82 -11.89
C LYS A 126 -8.62 0.45 -12.06
N HIS A 127 -9.51 0.75 -11.12
CA HIS A 127 -10.31 1.97 -11.13
C HIS A 127 -9.47 3.23 -10.94
N PHE A 128 -8.26 3.11 -10.44
CA PHE A 128 -7.39 4.22 -10.08
C PHE A 128 -6.16 4.33 -11.00
N LEU A 129 -5.97 3.39 -11.91
CA LEU A 129 -4.87 3.44 -12.87
C LEU A 129 -5.00 4.67 -13.77
N GLY A 130 -3.88 5.39 -13.94
CA GLY A 130 -3.84 6.60 -14.75
C GLY A 130 -4.40 7.85 -14.10
N LYS A 131 -4.89 7.73 -12.86
CA LYS A 131 -5.38 8.89 -12.08
C LYS A 131 -4.28 9.43 -11.18
N SER A 132 -4.37 10.73 -10.84
CA SER A 132 -3.43 11.39 -9.92
C SER A 132 -4.17 12.21 -8.89
N LEU A 133 -3.55 12.34 -7.73
CA LEU A 133 -4.01 13.23 -6.66
C LEU A 133 -3.33 14.59 -6.72
#